data_7c6dc485428d63a00a06342c74fcb866
#
_entry.id   7c6dc485428d63a00a06342c74fcb866
#
_cell.length_a   1.000
_cell.length_b   1.000
_cell.length_c   1.000
_cell.angle_alpha   90.00
_cell.angle_beta   90.00
_cell.angle_gamma   90.00
#
_symmetry.space_group_name_H-M   'P 1'
#
loop_
_entity.id
_entity.type
_entity.pdbx_description
1 polymer ?
#
loop_
_entity_poly.entity_id
_entity_poly.type
_entity_poly.pdbx_seq_one_letter_code
_entity_poly.pdbx_strand_id
1 'polypeptide(L)'
;MLLASTTSASQLFVEMPEFYAWFRFRCDSYVRFWKAIHAAAHAARPGIDVRFNDCWIYPEMLGFDLKGMSPYFDSIRAADYVEETGDPELMVAKRGFYHAVRRAVGLDKHFVTALSQRVRATPALIKETILMSAQCGADGTTIASYDTATPALLRAVREGFAEAGIEVAAPARAG
;
A
#
# COMPACT_ATOMS: atom_id res chain seq x y z
N MET A 1 -12.02 -18.78 16.83
CA MET A 1 -12.51 -17.63 17.59
C MET A 1 -11.72 -17.42 18.90
N LEU A 2 -10.41 -17.60 18.91
CA LEU A 2 -9.58 -17.55 20.12
C LEU A 2 -8.48 -16.48 20.06
N LEU A 3 -8.41 -15.69 19.01
CA LEU A 3 -7.37 -14.64 18.85
C LEU A 3 -7.90 -13.24 19.15
N ALA A 4 -9.11 -13.13 19.66
CA ALA A 4 -9.79 -11.83 19.68
C ALA A 4 -9.53 -10.97 20.92
N SER A 5 -8.79 -11.38 21.91
CA SER A 5 -8.87 -10.55 23.10
C SER A 5 -7.58 -10.12 23.79
N THR A 6 -6.42 -10.72 23.60
CA THR A 6 -5.28 -10.25 24.40
C THR A 6 -3.88 -10.64 23.91
N THR A 7 -3.75 -11.53 22.94
CA THR A 7 -2.42 -12.01 22.55
C THR A 7 -1.90 -11.19 21.38
N SER A 8 -0.85 -10.39 21.58
CA SER A 8 -0.20 -9.69 20.48
C SER A 8 0.50 -10.68 19.53
N ALA A 9 0.68 -10.31 18.27
CA ALA A 9 1.42 -11.14 17.32
C ALA A 9 2.83 -11.48 17.82
N SER A 10 3.50 -10.56 18.51
CA SER A 10 4.80 -10.79 19.11
C SER A 10 4.76 -11.86 20.21
N GLN A 11 3.70 -11.89 21.01
CA GLN A 11 3.52 -12.90 22.04
C GLN A 11 3.33 -14.29 21.43
N LEU A 12 2.57 -14.40 20.35
CA LEU A 12 2.42 -15.66 19.61
C LEU A 12 3.76 -16.19 19.09
N PHE A 13 4.64 -15.34 18.61
CA PHE A 13 5.96 -15.75 18.13
C PHE A 13 6.86 -16.27 19.25
N VAL A 14 6.72 -15.75 20.48
CA VAL A 14 7.49 -16.18 21.63
C VAL A 14 6.95 -17.49 22.24
N GLU A 15 5.62 -17.60 22.32
CA GLU A 15 4.96 -18.72 23.00
C GLU A 15 4.75 -19.96 22.10
N MET A 16 4.79 -19.76 20.76
CA MET A 16 4.52 -20.80 19.78
C MET A 16 5.62 -20.85 18.70
N PRO A 17 6.75 -21.53 18.96
CA PRO A 17 7.86 -21.63 18.00
C PRO A 17 7.44 -22.21 16.64
N GLU A 18 6.48 -23.14 16.62
CA GLU A 18 5.94 -23.71 15.39
C GLU A 18 5.19 -22.69 14.56
N PHE A 19 4.50 -21.74 15.20
CA PHE A 19 3.84 -20.63 14.53
C PHE A 19 4.86 -19.72 13.87
N TYR A 20 5.97 -19.43 14.54
CA TYR A 20 7.06 -18.67 13.96
C TYR A 20 7.69 -19.39 12.76
N ALA A 21 7.95 -20.70 12.89
CA ALA A 21 8.50 -21.50 11.79
C ALA A 21 7.57 -21.54 10.57
N TRP A 22 6.26 -21.69 10.80
CA TRP A 22 5.25 -21.62 9.75
C TRP A 22 5.18 -20.23 9.10
N PHE A 23 5.25 -19.19 9.91
CA PHE A 23 5.28 -17.81 9.41
C PHE A 23 6.50 -17.55 8.51
N ARG A 24 7.70 -17.97 8.96
CA ARG A 24 8.93 -17.88 8.16
C ARG A 24 8.82 -18.68 6.86
N PHE A 25 8.29 -19.88 6.93
CA PHE A 25 8.05 -20.70 5.73
C PHE A 25 7.18 -19.95 4.69
N ARG A 26 6.13 -19.28 5.15
CA ARG A 26 5.28 -18.47 4.26
C ARG A 26 6.05 -17.31 3.64
N CYS A 27 6.76 -16.53 4.43
CA CYS A 27 7.60 -15.43 3.94
C CYS A 27 8.60 -15.91 2.89
N ASP A 28 9.35 -16.97 3.20
CA ASP A 28 10.34 -17.54 2.27
C ASP A 28 9.69 -18.10 0.99
N SER A 29 8.48 -18.62 1.09
CA SER A 29 7.70 -19.09 -0.06
C SER A 29 7.28 -17.95 -0.98
N TYR A 30 6.83 -16.82 -0.43
CA TYR A 30 6.52 -15.63 -1.20
C TYR A 30 7.77 -15.02 -1.85
N VAL A 31 8.89 -14.96 -1.15
CA VAL A 31 10.16 -14.47 -1.73
C VAL A 31 10.57 -15.34 -2.94
N ARG A 32 10.52 -16.67 -2.81
CA ARG A 32 10.82 -17.58 -3.93
C ARG A 32 9.86 -17.43 -5.09
N PHE A 33 8.58 -17.27 -4.80
CA PHE A 33 7.53 -17.07 -5.81
C PHE A 33 7.76 -15.78 -6.60
N TRP A 34 7.97 -14.66 -5.90
CA TRP A 34 8.21 -13.38 -6.56
C TRP A 34 9.51 -13.35 -7.35
N LYS A 35 10.56 -14.00 -6.86
CA LYS A 35 11.80 -14.20 -7.63
C LYS A 35 11.53 -14.90 -8.96
N ALA A 36 10.73 -15.95 -8.96
CA ALA A 36 10.39 -16.68 -10.18
C ALA A 36 9.53 -15.84 -11.14
N ILE A 37 8.53 -15.13 -10.64
CA ILE A 37 7.69 -14.21 -11.45
C ILE A 37 8.54 -13.13 -12.09
N HIS A 38 9.37 -12.44 -11.32
CA HIS A 38 10.21 -11.35 -11.79
C HIS A 38 11.15 -11.84 -12.89
N ALA A 39 11.82 -12.97 -12.68
CA ALA A 39 12.72 -13.55 -13.67
C ALA A 39 11.96 -13.92 -14.97
N ALA A 40 10.81 -14.56 -14.87
CA ALA A 40 10.01 -14.95 -16.03
C ALA A 40 9.48 -13.72 -16.80
N ALA A 41 8.99 -12.70 -16.09
CA ALA A 41 8.47 -11.47 -16.70
C ALA A 41 9.57 -10.72 -17.47
N HIS A 42 10.74 -10.51 -16.86
CA HIS A 42 11.86 -9.81 -17.51
C HIS A 42 12.51 -10.63 -18.64
N ALA A 43 12.48 -11.96 -18.55
CA ALA A 43 12.91 -12.82 -19.66
C ALA A 43 11.96 -12.71 -20.86
N ALA A 44 10.66 -12.61 -20.61
CA ALA A 44 9.66 -12.47 -21.68
C ALA A 44 9.63 -11.05 -22.27
N ARG A 45 9.84 -10.03 -21.45
CA ARG A 45 9.85 -8.63 -21.86
C ARG A 45 10.81 -7.81 -21.01
N PRO A 46 12.04 -7.57 -21.48
CA PRO A 46 12.97 -6.68 -20.81
C PRO A 46 12.37 -5.29 -20.57
N GLY A 47 12.52 -4.76 -19.36
CA GLY A 47 12.01 -3.44 -18.99
C GLY A 47 10.52 -3.39 -18.63
N ILE A 48 9.85 -4.54 -18.48
CA ILE A 48 8.50 -4.56 -17.90
C ILE A 48 8.53 -4.16 -16.43
N ASP A 49 7.57 -3.35 -16.00
CA ASP A 49 7.36 -3.03 -14.59
C ASP A 49 6.60 -4.18 -13.90
N VAL A 50 7.29 -4.94 -13.06
CA VAL A 50 6.68 -5.96 -12.21
C VAL A 50 6.26 -5.30 -10.92
N ARG A 51 4.96 -5.10 -10.75
CA ARG A 51 4.42 -4.37 -9.60
C ARG A 51 3.88 -5.29 -8.53
N PHE A 52 4.37 -5.16 -7.31
CA PHE A 52 3.75 -5.75 -6.15
C PHE A 52 2.59 -4.87 -5.66
N ASN A 53 1.45 -5.49 -5.40
CA ASN A 53 0.28 -4.81 -4.85
C ASN A 53 0.03 -5.31 -3.44
N ASP A 54 0.41 -4.50 -2.46
CA ASP A 54 0.15 -4.75 -1.05
C ASP A 54 -1.09 -3.96 -0.62
N CYS A 55 -1.96 -4.58 0.16
CA CYS A 55 -3.23 -3.98 0.58
C CYS A 55 -3.56 -4.18 2.06
N TRP A 56 -2.54 -4.34 2.92
CA TRP A 56 -2.77 -4.57 4.35
C TRP A 56 -1.81 -3.78 5.23
N ILE A 57 -2.31 -3.29 6.38
CA ILE A 57 -1.52 -2.59 7.40
C ILE A 57 -0.43 -3.50 8.02
N TYR A 58 -0.67 -4.81 7.99
CA TYR A 58 0.26 -5.83 8.56
C TYR A 58 0.62 -6.85 7.48
N PRO A 59 1.39 -6.47 6.45
CA PRO A 59 1.72 -7.36 5.33
C PRO A 59 2.44 -8.63 5.76
N GLU A 60 3.27 -8.54 6.80
CA GLU A 60 3.98 -9.69 7.36
C GLU A 60 3.04 -10.79 7.86
N MET A 61 1.87 -10.44 8.39
CA MET A 61 0.88 -11.44 8.82
C MET A 61 0.32 -12.27 7.67
N LEU A 62 0.44 -11.75 6.45
CA LEU A 62 0.09 -12.48 5.23
C LEU A 62 1.28 -13.28 4.67
N GLY A 63 2.45 -13.16 5.29
CA GLY A 63 3.69 -13.75 4.82
C GLY A 63 4.45 -12.87 3.81
N PHE A 64 4.15 -11.58 3.73
CA PHE A 64 4.85 -10.65 2.86
C PHE A 64 6.07 -10.07 3.58
N ASP A 65 7.23 -10.68 3.37
CA ASP A 65 8.51 -10.09 3.74
C ASP A 65 8.89 -9.05 2.66
N LEU A 66 8.38 -7.84 2.81
CA LEU A 66 8.58 -6.77 1.82
C LEU A 66 10.05 -6.48 1.57
N LYS A 67 10.89 -6.56 2.60
CA LYS A 67 12.34 -6.37 2.47
C LYS A 67 12.98 -7.49 1.67
N GLY A 68 12.64 -8.73 1.98
CA GLY A 68 13.14 -9.91 1.26
C GLY A 68 12.62 -10.00 -0.17
N MET A 69 11.40 -9.51 -0.41
CA MET A 69 10.75 -9.49 -1.71
C MET A 69 11.18 -8.31 -2.59
N SER A 70 11.62 -7.19 -2.00
CA SER A 70 11.90 -5.95 -2.74
C SER A 70 12.87 -6.09 -3.92
N PRO A 71 13.88 -6.99 -3.94
CA PRO A 71 14.70 -7.21 -5.11
C PRO A 71 13.94 -7.82 -6.32
N TYR A 72 12.72 -8.32 -6.12
CA TYR A 72 11.97 -9.09 -7.10
C TYR A 72 10.66 -8.41 -7.54
N PHE A 73 10.58 -7.10 -7.39
CA PHE A 73 9.60 -6.26 -8.06
C PHE A 73 10.22 -4.88 -8.36
N ASP A 74 9.72 -4.20 -9.38
CA ASP A 74 10.24 -2.91 -9.83
C ASP A 74 9.53 -1.75 -9.15
N SER A 75 8.25 -1.94 -8.83
CA SER A 75 7.42 -0.96 -8.16
C SER A 75 6.48 -1.61 -7.15
N ILE A 76 6.00 -0.81 -6.20
CA ILE A 76 5.00 -1.24 -5.21
C ILE A 76 3.81 -0.29 -5.18
N ARG A 77 2.62 -0.86 -5.08
CA ARG A 77 1.40 -0.13 -4.72
C ARG A 77 0.95 -0.56 -3.34
N ALA A 78 1.12 0.30 -2.36
CA ALA A 78 0.63 0.09 -1.00
C ALA A 78 -0.80 0.62 -0.87
N ALA A 79 -1.72 -0.28 -0.62
CA ALA A 79 -3.14 0.03 -0.49
C ALA A 79 -3.63 -0.28 0.92
N ASP A 80 -4.19 0.72 1.55
CA ASP A 80 -4.93 0.62 2.78
C ASP A 80 -6.11 1.59 2.70
N TYR A 81 -7.30 1.07 2.80
CA TYR A 81 -8.54 1.80 2.54
C TYR A 81 -9.21 2.27 3.84
N VAL A 82 -8.42 2.74 4.80
CA VAL A 82 -8.95 3.21 6.10
C VAL A 82 -9.91 4.39 5.97
N GLU A 83 -9.84 5.15 4.87
CA GLU A 83 -10.81 6.21 4.56
C GLU A 83 -12.25 5.69 4.55
N GLU A 84 -12.44 4.43 4.19
CA GLU A 84 -13.74 3.78 4.14
C GLU A 84 -14.37 3.60 5.53
N THR A 85 -13.57 3.63 6.58
CA THR A 85 -14.07 3.53 7.97
C THR A 85 -14.58 4.86 8.50
N GLY A 86 -14.01 5.96 8.02
CA GLY A 86 -14.23 7.30 8.55
C GLY A 86 -13.58 7.54 9.91
N ASP A 87 -12.65 6.66 10.33
CA ASP A 87 -11.98 6.72 11.62
C ASP A 87 -10.63 7.44 11.51
N PRO A 88 -10.47 8.62 12.12
CA PRO A 88 -9.23 9.37 12.05
C PRO A 88 -8.06 8.70 12.79
N GLU A 89 -8.32 7.85 13.78
CA GLU A 89 -7.24 7.14 14.49
C GLU A 89 -6.54 6.14 13.57
N LEU A 90 -7.28 5.51 12.66
CA LEU A 90 -6.71 4.60 11.68
C LEU A 90 -5.83 5.32 10.65
N MET A 91 -6.00 6.63 10.45
CA MET A 91 -5.12 7.43 9.59
C MET A 91 -3.70 7.51 10.14
N VAL A 92 -3.52 7.47 11.46
CA VAL A 92 -2.20 7.40 12.09
C VAL A 92 -1.54 6.06 11.78
N ALA A 93 -2.29 4.95 11.87
CA ALA A 93 -1.80 3.62 11.51
C ALA A 93 -1.41 3.54 10.03
N LYS A 94 -2.21 4.13 9.14
CA LYS A 94 -1.93 4.23 7.71
C LYS A 94 -0.63 4.98 7.41
N ARG A 95 -0.38 6.09 8.10
CA ARG A 95 0.89 6.82 7.99
C ARG A 95 2.07 5.92 8.39
N GLY A 96 1.95 5.23 9.51
CA GLY A 96 2.95 4.26 9.97
C GLY A 96 3.20 3.15 8.94
N PHE A 97 2.14 2.61 8.35
CA PHE A 97 2.22 1.62 7.28
C PHE A 97 2.98 2.14 6.06
N TYR A 98 2.67 3.33 5.55
CA TYR A 98 3.36 3.89 4.38
C TYR A 98 4.85 4.13 4.64
N HIS A 99 5.20 4.64 5.83
CA HIS A 99 6.61 4.76 6.23
C HIS A 99 7.31 3.40 6.32
N ALA A 100 6.64 2.40 6.88
CA ALA A 100 7.19 1.05 7.00
C ALA A 100 7.43 0.42 5.61
N VAL A 101 6.47 0.55 4.70
CA VAL A 101 6.61 0.08 3.31
C VAL A 101 7.78 0.78 2.62
N ARG A 102 7.82 2.12 2.64
CA ARG A 102 8.91 2.89 2.00
C ARG A 102 10.28 2.50 2.55
N ARG A 103 10.37 2.30 3.87
CA ARG A 103 11.60 1.85 4.52
C ARG A 103 12.01 0.43 4.13
N ALA A 104 11.05 -0.46 3.97
CA ALA A 104 11.30 -1.85 3.61
C ALA A 104 11.77 -2.00 2.16
N VAL A 105 11.18 -1.23 1.23
CA VAL A 105 11.45 -1.37 -0.22
C VAL A 105 12.58 -0.48 -0.72
N GLY A 106 12.98 0.55 0.03
CA GLY A 106 14.03 1.50 -0.35
C GLY A 106 13.51 2.69 -1.15
N LEU A 107 14.39 3.66 -1.41
CA LEU A 107 14.06 4.91 -2.12
C LEU A 107 14.16 4.78 -3.64
N ASP A 108 14.81 3.73 -4.12
CA ASP A 108 15.02 3.44 -5.54
C ASP A 108 13.80 2.80 -6.23
N LYS A 109 12.84 2.32 -5.44
CA LYS A 109 11.61 1.72 -5.97
C LYS A 109 10.52 2.76 -6.18
N HIS A 110 9.81 2.62 -7.29
CA HIS A 110 8.60 3.41 -7.53
C HIS A 110 7.51 3.01 -6.54
N PHE A 111 7.13 3.94 -5.68
CA PHE A 111 6.19 3.73 -4.59
C PHE A 111 4.89 4.48 -4.84
N VAL A 112 3.82 3.74 -5.04
CA VAL A 112 2.48 4.27 -5.27
C VAL A 112 1.60 3.91 -4.08
N THR A 113 0.88 4.87 -3.56
CA THR A 113 -0.15 4.62 -2.53
C THR A 113 -1.52 4.40 -3.16
N ALA A 114 -2.49 4.02 -2.36
CA ALA A 114 -3.87 3.93 -2.80
C ALA A 114 -4.83 4.49 -1.76
N LEU A 115 -5.90 5.09 -2.24
CA LEU A 115 -7.02 5.52 -1.43
C LEU A 115 -8.34 5.04 -2.03
N SER A 116 -9.36 4.96 -1.20
CA SER A 116 -10.72 4.64 -1.63
C SER A 116 -11.67 5.81 -1.43
N GLN A 117 -12.59 5.96 -2.36
CA GLN A 117 -13.66 6.96 -2.30
C GLN A 117 -15.03 6.33 -1.97
N ARG A 118 -15.01 5.17 -1.32
CA ARG A 118 -16.23 4.41 -0.99
C ARG A 118 -16.76 4.75 0.40
N VAL A 119 -17.99 4.35 0.63
CA VAL A 119 -18.71 4.27 1.90
C VAL A 119 -18.61 5.55 2.72
N ARG A 120 -17.70 5.62 3.70
CA ARG A 120 -17.59 6.73 4.66
C ARG A 120 -16.46 7.70 4.33
N ALA A 121 -15.83 7.56 3.16
CA ALA A 121 -14.81 8.50 2.75
C ALA A 121 -15.36 9.93 2.68
N THR A 122 -14.67 10.85 3.33
CA THR A 122 -15.03 12.26 3.32
C THR A 122 -14.02 13.08 2.52
N PRO A 123 -14.39 14.26 1.97
CA PRO A 123 -13.45 15.13 1.29
C PRO A 123 -12.19 15.43 2.12
N ALA A 124 -12.35 15.63 3.44
CA ALA A 124 -11.24 15.90 4.35
C ALA A 124 -10.26 14.72 4.43
N LEU A 125 -10.78 13.49 4.64
CA LEU A 125 -9.95 12.28 4.69
C LEU A 125 -9.25 11.99 3.37
N ILE A 126 -9.91 12.21 2.24
CA ILE A 126 -9.30 12.06 0.91
C ILE A 126 -8.12 13.01 0.74
N LYS A 127 -8.31 14.29 1.05
CA LYS A 127 -7.26 15.29 0.98
C LYS A 127 -6.10 14.96 1.92
N GLU A 128 -6.40 14.61 3.17
CA GLU A 128 -5.40 14.21 4.16
C GLU A 128 -4.58 13.00 3.70
N THR A 129 -5.22 11.97 3.11
CA THR A 129 -4.52 10.80 2.58
C THR A 129 -3.54 11.17 1.47
N ILE A 130 -3.91 12.07 0.56
CA ILE A 130 -3.03 12.51 -0.52
C ILE A 130 -1.82 13.26 0.03
N LEU A 131 -2.04 14.20 0.95
CA LEU A 131 -0.96 14.95 1.60
C LEU A 131 -0.02 14.02 2.38
N MET A 132 -0.58 13.09 3.13
CA MET A 132 0.17 12.08 3.87
C MET A 132 1.00 11.19 2.92
N SER A 133 0.43 10.76 1.81
CA SER A 133 1.12 9.95 0.80
C SER A 133 2.36 10.68 0.27
N ALA A 134 2.21 11.94 -0.10
CA ALA A 134 3.32 12.79 -0.55
C ALA A 134 4.39 12.95 0.54
N GLN A 135 3.99 13.20 1.79
CA GLN A 135 4.90 13.31 2.94
C GLN A 135 5.65 12.01 3.24
N CYS A 136 5.06 10.85 2.92
CA CYS A 136 5.70 9.55 3.05
C CYS A 136 6.58 9.19 1.84
N GLY A 137 6.78 10.10 0.90
CA GLY A 137 7.63 9.92 -0.27
C GLY A 137 7.01 9.02 -1.34
N ALA A 138 5.70 9.02 -1.47
CA ALA A 138 5.04 8.35 -2.58
C ALA A 138 5.25 9.12 -3.89
N ASP A 139 5.52 8.38 -4.97
CA ASP A 139 5.66 8.93 -6.32
C ASP A 139 4.29 9.15 -6.99
N GLY A 140 3.23 8.60 -6.40
CA GLY A 140 1.87 8.75 -6.89
C GLY A 140 0.84 8.13 -5.96
N THR A 141 -0.42 8.38 -6.26
CA THR A 141 -1.57 7.82 -5.53
C THR A 141 -2.61 7.31 -6.52
N THR A 142 -3.02 6.06 -6.37
CA THR A 142 -4.15 5.50 -7.11
C THR A 142 -5.44 5.73 -6.34
N ILE A 143 -6.52 5.95 -7.09
CA ILE A 143 -7.83 6.22 -6.52
C ILE A 143 -8.76 5.08 -6.90
N ALA A 144 -9.27 4.36 -5.91
CA ALA A 144 -10.26 3.32 -6.11
C ALA A 144 -11.65 3.91 -5.91
N SER A 145 -12.41 3.55 -6.57
CA SER A 145 -13.56 3.32 -7.43
C SER A 145 -14.06 4.66 -7.94
N TYR A 146 -13.61 5.03 -9.13
CA TYR A 146 -14.02 6.28 -9.78
C TYR A 146 -15.54 6.36 -10.02
N ASP A 147 -16.17 5.21 -10.28
CA ASP A 147 -17.62 5.06 -10.48
C ASP A 147 -18.47 5.46 -9.26
N THR A 148 -17.89 5.41 -8.06
CA THR A 148 -18.56 5.80 -6.81
C THR A 148 -18.17 7.21 -6.34
N ALA A 149 -17.27 7.88 -7.05
CA ALA A 149 -16.76 9.18 -6.67
C ALA A 149 -17.80 10.28 -6.84
N THR A 150 -18.07 11.03 -5.79
CA THR A 150 -18.90 12.24 -5.88
C THR A 150 -18.08 13.43 -6.39
N PRO A 151 -18.73 14.46 -6.97
CA PRO A 151 -18.01 15.68 -7.35
C PRO A 151 -17.24 16.34 -6.19
N ALA A 152 -17.71 16.19 -4.95
CA ALA A 152 -17.03 16.72 -3.76
C ALA A 152 -15.73 15.96 -3.47
N LEU A 153 -15.74 14.62 -3.57
CA LEU A 153 -14.54 13.78 -3.42
C LEU A 153 -13.52 14.05 -4.51
N LEU A 154 -13.97 14.19 -5.77
CA LEU A 154 -13.07 14.52 -6.88
C LEU A 154 -12.44 15.91 -6.74
N ARG A 155 -13.17 16.90 -6.21
CA ARG A 155 -12.57 18.20 -5.86
C ARG A 155 -11.51 18.06 -4.79
N ALA A 156 -11.77 17.30 -3.73
CA ALA A 156 -10.81 17.05 -2.65
C ALA A 156 -9.53 16.38 -3.16
N VAL A 157 -9.65 15.48 -4.13
CA VAL A 157 -8.48 14.88 -4.82
C VAL A 157 -7.65 15.97 -5.51
N ARG A 158 -8.27 16.83 -6.30
CA ARG A 158 -7.55 17.91 -6.99
C ARG A 158 -6.89 18.88 -6.01
N GLU A 159 -7.62 19.27 -4.96
CA GLU A 159 -7.10 20.15 -3.91
C GLU A 159 -5.91 19.50 -3.17
N GLY A 160 -6.01 18.22 -2.84
CA GLY A 160 -4.94 17.47 -2.20
C GLY A 160 -3.67 17.42 -3.06
N PHE A 161 -3.80 17.12 -4.35
CA PHE A 161 -2.65 17.12 -5.26
C PHE A 161 -2.04 18.53 -5.44
N ALA A 162 -2.87 19.56 -5.60
CA ALA A 162 -2.39 20.94 -5.72
C ALA A 162 -1.64 21.38 -4.45
N GLU A 163 -2.15 21.07 -3.27
CA GLU A 163 -1.50 21.40 -1.99
C GLU A 163 -0.22 20.58 -1.76
N ALA A 164 -0.16 19.36 -2.28
CA ALA A 164 1.05 18.54 -2.27
C ALA A 164 2.11 19.01 -3.29
N GLY A 165 1.83 20.04 -4.09
CA GLY A 165 2.72 20.53 -5.12
C GLY A 165 2.83 19.61 -6.34
N ILE A 166 1.85 18.74 -6.55
CA ILE A 166 1.82 17.80 -7.67
C ILE A 166 0.99 18.41 -8.80
N GLU A 167 1.62 18.63 -9.96
CA GLU A 167 0.89 19.06 -11.16
C GLU A 167 -0.07 17.96 -11.63
N VAL A 168 -1.35 18.29 -11.65
CA VAL A 168 -2.36 17.43 -12.27
C VAL A 168 -2.42 17.78 -13.75
N ALA A 169 -2.00 16.86 -14.62
CA ALA A 169 -2.14 17.05 -16.06
C ALA A 169 -3.58 17.41 -16.41
N ALA A 170 -3.75 18.45 -17.23
CA ALA A 170 -5.06 18.78 -17.76
C ALA A 170 -5.61 17.58 -18.54
N PRO A 171 -6.92 17.28 -18.41
CA PRO A 171 -7.51 16.18 -19.18
C PRO A 171 -7.23 16.43 -20.67
N ALA A 172 -6.72 15.41 -21.36
CA ALA A 172 -6.60 15.46 -22.81
C ALA A 172 -7.99 15.81 -23.36
N ARG A 173 -8.07 16.92 -24.13
CA ARG A 173 -9.32 17.27 -24.81
C ARG A 173 -9.70 16.10 -25.69
N ALA A 174 -10.86 15.52 -25.41
CA ALA A 174 -11.45 14.54 -26.33
C ALA A 174 -11.60 15.25 -27.68
N GLY A 175 -10.80 14.84 -28.66
CA GLY A 175 -10.94 15.24 -30.04
C GLY A 175 -12.11 14.51 -30.70
#